data_4e88789e5b0347cd6d9f57f52679a7f6
#
_entry.id   4e88789e5b0347cd6d9f57f52679a7f6
#
_cell.length_a   1.000
_cell.length_b   1.000
_cell.length_c   1.000
_cell.angle_alpha   90.00
_cell.angle_beta   90.00
_cell.angle_gamma   90.00
#
_symmetry.space_group_name_H-M   'P 1'
#
loop_
_entity.id
_entity.type
_entity.pdbx_description
1 polymer ?
#
loop_
_entity_poly.entity_id
_entity_poly.type
_entity_poly.pdbx_seq_one_letter_code
_entity_poly.pdbx_strand_id
1 'polypeptide(L)'
;MEFLNRSSANKRRTWDLRGNSFNCDCKLKWLVEWLGHTNATVEDIYCEGPPEYKKRKINSLSSKDFDCIITEFAKSQDLPYQSLSIDTFSYMNDEYVVIAQPFTGKCIFLEWDHVEKTFRNYDNITGTSTVVCKPIVIETQLYVIVAQLFGGSHIYKRDSFANKFIKIQDIEILKIRKPNDIETFKIENNWYFVVADSSKAGFTTIYKWNGNGFYSHQSLHAWYRDTDVEYLEIARTPQALRTPHLILSSSSQRPVIYQWNKATQLFINQTDIPNMEDVYAVKHFSVKGDVYICLTRFIGDSKVMKWGGSSFQDIQRMPSRGSMVFQPLQINNYQYAILGSDYSFTQVYNWDAEKAKFVKFQELNVQAPRSFTHVSINKRNFLFASSFKGNTQIYKHVIVDLSA
;
A
#
# COMPACT_ATOMS: atom_id res chain seq x y z
N MET A 1 2.23 -5.61 44.49
CA MET A 1 3.63 -5.95 44.79
C MET A 1 4.02 -5.90 46.29
N GLU A 2 3.09 -5.78 47.20
CA GLU A 2 3.38 -5.64 48.65
C GLU A 2 3.21 -6.92 49.50
N PHE A 3 2.94 -8.07 48.92
CA PHE A 3 2.69 -9.28 49.72
C PHE A 3 3.87 -10.27 49.75
N LEU A 4 5.05 -9.91 49.24
CA LEU A 4 6.18 -10.84 49.12
C LEU A 4 7.35 -10.58 50.10
N ASN A 5 7.22 -9.69 51.07
CA ASN A 5 8.29 -9.45 52.06
C ASN A 5 7.82 -9.73 53.47
N ARG A 6 7.98 -10.97 53.96
CA ARG A 6 8.34 -11.26 55.36
C ARG A 6 8.93 -12.65 55.52
N SER A 7 10.20 -12.60 55.78
CA SER A 7 11.16 -13.50 56.45
C SER A 7 10.71 -14.82 57.04
N SER A 8 11.39 -15.87 56.78
CA SER A 8 12.37 -16.64 57.60
C SER A 8 12.42 -18.12 57.23
N ALA A 9 13.68 -18.63 57.16
CA ALA A 9 14.08 -20.02 57.32
C ALA A 9 13.53 -21.08 56.36
N ASN A 10 14.38 -21.48 55.38
CA ASN A 10 14.57 -22.81 54.75
C ASN A 10 13.37 -23.79 54.65
N LYS A 11 12.14 -23.36 54.45
CA LYS A 11 11.07 -24.15 53.89
C LYS A 11 10.89 -23.75 52.41
N ARG A 12 11.13 -24.68 51.47
CA ARG A 12 10.72 -24.48 50.06
C ARG A 12 9.26 -24.10 50.08
N ARG A 13 8.96 -22.85 49.66
CA ARG A 13 7.58 -22.40 49.56
C ARG A 13 6.93 -23.12 48.38
N THR A 14 5.82 -23.74 48.61
CA THR A 14 4.94 -24.35 47.58
C THR A 14 3.82 -23.37 47.28
N TRP A 15 3.63 -23.09 46.01
CA TRP A 15 2.52 -22.26 45.52
C TRP A 15 1.56 -23.13 44.72
N ASP A 16 0.31 -23.17 45.11
CA ASP A 16 -0.76 -23.84 44.38
C ASP A 16 -1.53 -22.77 43.57
N LEU A 17 -1.32 -22.75 42.26
CA LEU A 17 -1.98 -21.89 41.32
C LEU A 17 -3.01 -22.61 40.45
N ARG A 18 -3.30 -23.86 40.77
CA ARG A 18 -4.29 -24.69 40.06
C ARG A 18 -5.70 -24.11 40.23
N GLY A 19 -6.58 -24.34 39.26
CA GLY A 19 -7.96 -23.88 39.30
C GLY A 19 -8.14 -22.42 38.87
N ASN A 20 -7.05 -21.73 38.43
CA ASN A 20 -7.16 -20.44 37.78
C ASN A 20 -7.20 -20.59 36.26
N SER A 21 -7.97 -19.74 35.63
CA SER A 21 -8.05 -19.66 34.16
C SER A 21 -6.95 -18.75 33.66
N PHE A 22 -5.88 -19.35 33.14
CA PHE A 22 -4.76 -18.60 32.57
C PHE A 22 -4.93 -18.40 31.08
N ASN A 23 -5.05 -17.14 30.66
CA ASN A 23 -4.92 -16.77 29.27
C ASN A 23 -3.44 -16.51 28.98
N CYS A 24 -2.79 -17.43 28.24
CA CYS A 24 -1.35 -17.38 27.97
C CYS A 24 -1.06 -16.40 26.82
N ASP A 25 -1.36 -15.15 27.05
CA ASP A 25 -1.00 -14.01 26.21
C ASP A 25 0.21 -13.25 26.77
N CYS A 26 0.58 -12.17 26.13
CA CYS A 26 1.72 -11.37 26.52
C CYS A 26 1.66 -10.80 27.95
N LYS A 27 0.47 -10.66 28.52
CA LYS A 27 0.32 -10.20 29.91
C LYS A 27 0.78 -11.23 30.92
N LEU A 28 0.93 -12.48 30.51
CA LEU A 28 1.40 -13.56 31.36
C LEU A 28 2.93 -13.79 31.30
N LYS A 29 3.65 -13.06 30.46
CA LYS A 29 5.11 -13.17 30.26
C LYS A 29 5.87 -13.12 31.56
N TRP A 30 5.51 -12.22 32.47
CA TRP A 30 6.12 -12.08 33.78
C TRP A 30 6.01 -13.36 34.64
N LEU A 31 4.90 -14.08 34.52
CA LEU A 31 4.71 -15.34 35.27
C LEU A 31 5.66 -16.42 34.76
N VAL A 32 5.80 -16.54 33.44
CA VAL A 32 6.71 -17.50 32.82
C VAL A 32 8.16 -17.19 33.20
N GLU A 33 8.55 -15.94 33.15
CA GLU A 33 9.88 -15.49 33.59
C GLU A 33 10.11 -15.76 35.08
N TRP A 34 9.13 -15.44 35.91
CA TRP A 34 9.20 -15.73 37.35
C TRP A 34 9.31 -17.24 37.61
N LEU A 35 8.53 -18.09 36.94
CA LEU A 35 8.61 -19.57 37.06
C LEU A 35 10.00 -20.09 36.68
N GLY A 36 10.67 -19.47 35.70
CA GLY A 36 12.03 -19.85 35.28
C GLY A 36 13.12 -19.48 36.28
N HIS A 37 12.87 -18.54 37.19
CA HIS A 37 13.88 -18.00 38.12
C HIS A 37 13.55 -18.26 39.60
N THR A 38 12.34 -18.72 39.90
CA THR A 38 11.92 -18.96 41.30
C THR A 38 12.48 -20.24 41.85
N ASN A 39 12.88 -20.19 43.12
CA ASN A 39 13.24 -21.39 43.93
C ASN A 39 12.01 -22.03 44.58
N ALA A 40 10.81 -21.50 44.33
CA ALA A 40 9.57 -22.03 44.86
C ALA A 40 9.12 -23.26 44.01
N THR A 41 8.47 -24.23 44.67
CA THR A 41 7.80 -25.32 43.97
C THR A 41 6.41 -24.85 43.57
N VAL A 42 6.11 -24.85 42.27
CA VAL A 42 4.81 -24.52 41.74
C VAL A 42 4.22 -25.73 41.06
N GLU A 43 2.99 -26.06 41.41
CA GLU A 43 2.23 -27.14 40.78
C GLU A 43 2.00 -26.86 39.29
N ASP A 44 1.73 -27.92 38.52
CA ASP A 44 1.49 -27.78 37.08
C ASP A 44 0.23 -26.99 36.79
N ILE A 45 0.43 -25.89 36.06
CA ILE A 45 -0.63 -24.99 35.59
C ILE A 45 -0.70 -24.97 34.07
N TYR A 46 -1.90 -24.81 33.52
CA TYR A 46 -2.18 -24.98 32.11
C TYR A 46 -2.88 -23.72 31.53
N CYS A 47 -2.61 -23.46 30.27
CA CYS A 47 -3.30 -22.41 29.52
C CYS A 47 -4.72 -22.80 29.15
N GLU A 48 -5.69 -21.94 29.39
CA GLU A 48 -7.06 -22.08 28.88
C GLU A 48 -7.27 -21.36 27.55
N GLY A 49 -6.48 -20.35 27.26
CA GLY A 49 -6.42 -19.60 26.02
C GLY A 49 -5.05 -18.99 25.82
N PRO A 50 -4.80 -18.37 24.67
CA PRO A 50 -5.59 -18.46 23.43
C PRO A 50 -5.55 -19.86 22.79
N PRO A 51 -6.31 -20.13 21.71
CA PRO A 51 -6.46 -21.48 21.14
C PRO A 51 -5.16 -22.22 20.85
N GLU A 52 -4.13 -21.51 20.39
CA GLU A 52 -2.79 -22.05 20.07
C GLU A 52 -2.02 -22.56 21.28
N TYR A 53 -2.32 -22.04 22.48
CA TYR A 53 -1.70 -22.46 23.74
C TYR A 53 -2.63 -23.29 24.63
N LYS A 54 -3.88 -23.48 24.23
CA LYS A 54 -4.86 -24.19 25.04
C LYS A 54 -4.37 -25.58 25.46
N LYS A 55 -4.44 -25.87 26.77
CA LYS A 55 -3.95 -27.09 27.41
C LYS A 55 -2.43 -27.27 27.39
N ARG A 56 -1.65 -26.29 26.97
CA ARG A 56 -0.19 -26.33 27.18
C ARG A 56 0.15 -25.99 28.62
N LYS A 57 1.18 -26.67 29.12
CA LYS A 57 1.70 -26.46 30.48
C LYS A 57 2.49 -25.14 30.50
N ILE A 58 2.13 -24.21 31.36
CA ILE A 58 2.76 -22.90 31.42
C ILE A 58 4.26 -23.00 31.74
N ASN A 59 4.63 -23.91 32.63
CA ASN A 59 6.02 -24.17 33.03
C ASN A 59 6.91 -24.66 31.85
N SER A 60 6.32 -25.10 30.74
CA SER A 60 7.05 -25.55 29.54
C SER A 60 7.17 -24.46 28.48
N LEU A 61 6.58 -23.29 28.69
CA LEU A 61 6.63 -22.17 27.78
C LEU A 61 7.87 -21.33 28.02
N SER A 62 8.37 -20.71 26.97
CA SER A 62 9.46 -19.74 27.04
C SER A 62 8.89 -18.33 27.06
N SER A 63 9.59 -17.38 27.68
CA SER A 63 9.23 -15.96 27.59
C SER A 63 9.20 -15.43 26.15
N LYS A 64 9.89 -16.09 25.24
CA LYS A 64 9.87 -15.78 23.80
C LYS A 64 8.56 -16.20 23.10
N ASP A 65 7.80 -17.13 23.70
CA ASP A 65 6.49 -17.54 23.20
C ASP A 65 5.44 -16.44 23.43
N PHE A 66 5.74 -15.46 24.27
CA PHE A 66 4.89 -14.33 24.64
C PHE A 66 5.46 -13.02 24.09
N ASP A 67 5.66 -12.96 22.79
CA ASP A 67 6.10 -11.73 22.17
C ASP A 67 4.98 -10.68 22.20
N CYS A 68 5.16 -9.66 23.03
CA CYS A 68 4.19 -8.58 23.24
C CYS A 68 4.38 -7.42 22.27
N ILE A 69 5.21 -7.61 21.27
CA ILE A 69 5.46 -6.58 20.27
C ILE A 69 4.31 -6.59 19.28
N ILE A 70 3.58 -5.49 19.24
CA ILE A 70 2.58 -5.22 18.21
C ILE A 70 3.03 -4.06 17.36
N THR A 71 2.44 -3.97 16.16
CA THR A 71 2.59 -2.79 15.31
C THR A 71 1.26 -2.05 15.22
N GLU A 72 1.31 -0.75 15.00
CA GLU A 72 0.12 0.05 14.73
C GLU A 72 0.44 1.24 13.83
N PHE A 73 -0.58 1.77 13.19
CA PHE A 73 -0.54 3.05 12.49
C PHE A 73 -1.08 4.13 13.41
N ALA A 74 -0.19 4.94 13.96
CA ALA A 74 -0.54 6.05 14.85
C ALA A 74 -0.61 7.35 14.05
N LYS A 75 -1.70 8.11 14.20
CA LYS A 75 -1.85 9.40 13.51
C LYS A 75 -0.72 10.35 13.94
N SER A 76 0.00 10.88 12.97
CA SER A 76 1.18 11.71 13.18
C SER A 76 0.97 13.16 12.77
N GLN A 77 0.31 13.38 11.63
CA GLN A 77 0.13 14.72 11.08
C GLN A 77 -1.17 14.79 10.27
N ASP A 78 -1.82 15.95 10.30
CA ASP A 78 -2.92 16.33 9.42
C ASP A 78 -2.46 17.44 8.47
N LEU A 79 -2.74 17.25 7.19
CA LEU A 79 -2.56 18.30 6.19
C LEU A 79 -3.94 18.89 5.88
N PRO A 80 -4.13 20.21 6.02
CA PRO A 80 -5.45 20.84 6.00
C PRO A 80 -5.98 21.05 4.57
N TYR A 81 -5.94 20.01 3.73
CA TYR A 81 -6.44 20.04 2.36
C TYR A 81 -6.85 18.66 1.85
N GLN A 82 -7.78 18.67 0.90
CA GLN A 82 -8.19 17.48 0.18
C GLN A 82 -7.12 17.04 -0.82
N SER A 83 -7.12 15.75 -1.12
CA SER A 83 -6.20 15.13 -2.05
C SER A 83 -6.85 13.99 -2.82
N LEU A 84 -6.38 13.74 -4.05
CA LEU A 84 -6.90 12.68 -4.90
C LEU A 84 -5.87 11.57 -5.11
N SER A 85 -4.63 11.93 -5.42
CA SER A 85 -3.52 10.98 -5.55
C SER A 85 -2.32 11.43 -4.74
N ILE A 86 -1.55 10.45 -4.27
CA ILE A 86 -0.30 10.65 -3.54
C ILE A 86 0.72 9.69 -4.10
N ASP A 87 1.88 10.21 -4.48
CA ASP A 87 3.03 9.43 -4.93
C ASP A 87 4.29 9.82 -4.17
N THR A 88 5.24 8.90 -4.10
CA THR A 88 6.54 9.14 -3.47
C THR A 88 7.66 8.96 -4.47
N PHE A 89 8.75 9.65 -4.28
CA PHE A 89 9.94 9.52 -5.11
C PHE A 89 11.20 9.89 -4.35
N SER A 90 12.32 9.27 -4.76
CA SER A 90 13.65 9.59 -4.27
C SER A 90 14.34 10.51 -5.27
N TYR A 91 14.88 11.63 -4.80
CA TYR A 91 15.59 12.58 -5.62
C TYR A 91 16.74 13.21 -4.83
N MET A 92 17.95 13.24 -5.39
CA MET A 92 19.15 13.77 -4.73
C MET A 92 19.38 13.21 -3.31
N ASN A 93 19.17 11.89 -3.15
CA ASN A 93 19.30 11.15 -1.88
C ASN A 93 18.30 11.51 -0.78
N ASP A 94 17.25 12.24 -1.10
CA ASP A 94 16.15 12.53 -0.19
C ASP A 94 14.83 11.94 -0.71
N GLU A 95 13.90 11.69 0.20
CA GLU A 95 12.58 11.17 -0.09
C GLU A 95 11.57 12.31 -0.09
N TYR A 96 10.74 12.34 -1.12
CA TYR A 96 9.70 13.35 -1.33
C TYR A 96 8.35 12.70 -1.53
N VAL A 97 7.32 13.47 -1.24
CA VAL A 97 5.92 13.11 -1.48
C VAL A 97 5.28 14.15 -2.37
N VAL A 98 4.55 13.74 -3.39
CA VAL A 98 3.75 14.62 -4.23
C VAL A 98 2.27 14.30 -4.09
N ILE A 99 1.47 15.34 -3.95
CA ILE A 99 0.02 15.25 -3.69
C ILE A 99 -0.72 16.05 -4.75
N ALA A 100 -1.68 15.42 -5.42
CA ALA A 100 -2.58 16.09 -6.33
C ALA A 100 -3.81 16.63 -5.59
N GLN A 101 -4.04 17.94 -5.71
CA GLN A 101 -5.18 18.64 -5.15
C GLN A 101 -6.17 19.01 -6.24
N PRO A 102 -7.26 18.26 -6.41
CA PRO A 102 -8.17 18.47 -7.54
C PRO A 102 -8.94 19.80 -7.48
N PHE A 103 -9.23 20.29 -6.28
CA PHE A 103 -10.04 21.52 -6.11
C PHE A 103 -9.22 22.81 -6.26
N THR A 104 -7.96 22.77 -5.91
CA THR A 104 -7.03 23.93 -6.09
C THR A 104 -6.20 23.80 -7.35
N GLY A 105 -6.23 22.67 -8.00
CA GLY A 105 -5.47 22.37 -9.20
C GLY A 105 -3.96 22.22 -9.01
N LYS A 106 -3.49 22.07 -7.79
CA LYS A 106 -2.05 22.04 -7.49
C LYS A 106 -1.50 20.62 -7.36
N CYS A 107 -0.24 20.45 -7.79
CA CYS A 107 0.64 19.41 -7.28
C CYS A 107 1.47 20.00 -6.14
N ILE A 108 1.31 19.49 -4.93
CA ILE A 108 2.11 19.90 -3.77
C ILE A 108 3.20 18.86 -3.52
N PHE A 109 4.43 19.37 -3.40
CA PHE A 109 5.59 18.55 -3.07
C PHE A 109 5.97 18.77 -1.61
N LEU A 110 6.09 17.67 -0.87
CA LEU A 110 6.49 17.69 0.53
C LEU A 110 7.88 17.09 0.69
N GLU A 111 8.65 17.68 1.59
CA GLU A 111 9.91 17.14 2.09
C GLU A 111 9.82 16.87 3.60
N TRP A 112 10.74 16.07 4.10
CA TRP A 112 10.84 15.83 5.53
C TRP A 112 11.71 16.88 6.21
N ASP A 113 11.17 17.55 7.22
CA ASP A 113 11.94 18.44 8.09
C ASP A 113 12.62 17.62 9.18
N HIS A 114 13.94 17.55 9.13
CA HIS A 114 14.75 16.78 10.08
C HIS A 114 14.80 17.42 11.49
N VAL A 115 14.49 18.71 11.61
CA VAL A 115 14.46 19.44 12.89
C VAL A 115 13.09 19.28 13.54
N GLU A 116 12.04 19.68 12.83
CA GLU A 116 10.66 19.65 13.35
C GLU A 116 10.05 18.24 13.36
N LYS A 117 10.67 17.28 12.65
CA LYS A 117 10.18 15.89 12.51
C LYS A 117 8.78 15.82 11.92
N THR A 118 8.51 16.67 10.95
CA THR A 118 7.25 16.74 10.20
C THR A 118 7.50 16.86 8.71
N PHE A 119 6.48 16.53 7.91
CA PHE A 119 6.46 16.87 6.49
C PHE A 119 6.06 18.33 6.32
N ARG A 120 6.79 19.02 5.46
CA ARG A 120 6.53 20.42 5.13
C ARG A 120 6.49 20.64 3.62
N ASN A 121 5.87 21.71 3.21
CA ASN A 121 5.82 22.10 1.81
C ASN A 121 7.23 22.42 1.30
N TYR A 122 7.61 21.79 0.17
CA TYR A 122 8.86 22.01 -0.53
C TYR A 122 8.66 22.90 -1.75
N ASP A 123 7.69 22.55 -2.61
CA ASP A 123 7.37 23.28 -3.83
C ASP A 123 5.97 22.91 -4.32
N ASN A 124 5.50 23.58 -5.37
CA ASN A 124 4.24 23.23 -6.02
C ASN A 124 4.27 23.51 -7.53
N ILE A 125 3.39 22.81 -8.26
CA ILE A 125 3.04 23.09 -9.64
C ILE A 125 1.57 23.51 -9.64
N THR A 126 1.28 24.68 -10.21
CA THR A 126 -0.10 25.18 -10.30
C THR A 126 -0.73 24.74 -11.61
N GLY A 127 -1.84 24.03 -11.51
CA GLY A 127 -2.71 23.64 -12.62
C GLY A 127 -4.13 24.16 -12.42
N THR A 128 -5.09 23.64 -13.18
CA THR A 128 -6.52 24.05 -13.11
C THR A 128 -7.41 22.97 -12.52
N SER A 129 -7.18 21.71 -12.86
CA SER A 129 -8.02 20.57 -12.48
C SER A 129 -7.19 19.27 -12.41
N THR A 130 -6.12 19.35 -11.65
CA THR A 130 -5.13 18.27 -11.54
C THR A 130 -5.73 17.03 -10.86
N VAL A 131 -5.62 15.89 -11.51
CA VAL A 131 -6.08 14.59 -11.02
C VAL A 131 -4.91 13.77 -10.52
N VAL A 132 -3.83 13.71 -11.28
CA VAL A 132 -2.62 12.94 -10.96
C VAL A 132 -1.39 13.80 -11.19
N CYS A 133 -0.46 13.73 -10.23
CA CYS A 133 0.89 14.27 -10.33
C CYS A 133 1.87 13.10 -10.19
N LYS A 134 2.31 12.55 -11.32
CA LYS A 134 3.16 11.35 -11.32
C LYS A 134 4.62 11.73 -11.48
N PRO A 135 5.46 11.54 -10.46
CA PRO A 135 6.89 11.77 -10.56
C PRO A 135 7.57 10.62 -11.29
N ILE A 136 8.61 10.94 -12.05
CA ILE A 136 9.50 9.98 -12.66
C ILE A 136 10.92 10.52 -12.62
N VAL A 137 11.85 9.72 -12.10
CA VAL A 137 13.27 10.05 -12.08
C VAL A 137 13.97 9.25 -13.16
N ILE A 138 14.49 9.94 -14.16
CA ILE A 138 15.24 9.33 -15.25
C ILE A 138 16.70 9.78 -15.09
N GLU A 139 17.59 8.80 -14.84
CA GLU A 139 18.98 9.06 -14.46
C GLU A 139 19.03 9.94 -13.19
N THR A 140 19.42 11.19 -13.34
CA THR A 140 19.51 12.16 -12.23
C THR A 140 18.50 13.29 -12.35
N GLN A 141 17.58 13.23 -13.32
CA GLN A 141 16.60 14.25 -13.59
C GLN A 141 15.22 13.87 -13.08
N LEU A 142 14.56 14.79 -12.40
CA LEU A 142 13.18 14.64 -11.95
C LEU A 142 12.23 15.27 -12.99
N TYR A 143 11.29 14.45 -13.42
CA TYR A 143 10.15 14.88 -14.24
C TYR A 143 8.85 14.63 -13.48
N VAL A 144 7.83 15.42 -13.77
CA VAL A 144 6.49 15.23 -13.21
C VAL A 144 5.46 15.30 -14.34
N ILE A 145 4.67 14.25 -14.45
CA ILE A 145 3.56 14.17 -15.39
C ILE A 145 2.33 14.69 -14.65
N VAL A 146 1.75 15.76 -15.13
CA VAL A 146 0.57 16.39 -14.55
C VAL A 146 -0.62 16.12 -15.45
N ALA A 147 -1.54 15.27 -15.00
CA ALA A 147 -2.76 14.96 -15.73
C ALA A 147 -3.92 15.78 -15.19
N GLN A 148 -4.65 16.44 -16.09
CA GLN A 148 -5.73 17.35 -15.77
C GLN A 148 -7.01 17.01 -16.54
N LEU A 149 -8.17 17.28 -15.93
CA LEU A 149 -9.47 17.17 -16.59
C LEU A 149 -9.69 18.30 -17.62
N PHE A 150 -9.17 19.50 -17.33
CA PHE A 150 -9.27 20.68 -18.16
C PHE A 150 -7.90 21.36 -18.27
N GLY A 151 -7.65 22.04 -19.37
CA GLY A 151 -6.42 22.78 -19.59
C GLY A 151 -5.26 21.94 -20.16
N GLY A 152 -5.52 20.68 -20.47
CA GLY A 152 -4.51 19.77 -21.01
C GLY A 152 -3.58 19.19 -19.93
N SER A 153 -2.87 18.14 -20.31
CA SER A 153 -1.87 17.47 -19.46
C SER A 153 -0.47 17.85 -19.90
N HIS A 154 0.44 17.94 -18.95
CA HIS A 154 1.77 18.51 -19.18
C HIS A 154 2.85 17.69 -18.50
N ILE A 155 4.08 17.84 -18.99
CA ILE A 155 5.28 17.29 -18.36
C ILE A 155 6.16 18.44 -17.91
N TYR A 156 6.55 18.41 -16.65
CA TYR A 156 7.47 19.34 -16.02
C TYR A 156 8.80 18.67 -15.73
N LYS A 157 9.86 19.46 -15.76
CA LYS A 157 11.21 19.07 -15.36
C LYS A 157 11.65 19.92 -14.18
N ARG A 158 12.30 19.34 -13.19
CA ARG A 158 12.95 20.08 -12.12
C ARG A 158 14.24 20.72 -12.66
N ASP A 159 14.28 22.04 -12.70
CA ASP A 159 15.50 22.79 -13.00
C ASP A 159 16.23 23.08 -11.69
N SER A 160 17.40 22.46 -11.49
CA SER A 160 18.21 22.61 -10.29
C SER A 160 18.86 23.98 -10.18
N PHE A 161 19.14 24.66 -11.29
CA PHE A 161 19.73 26.01 -11.29
C PHE A 161 18.68 27.05 -10.93
N ALA A 162 17.52 27.00 -11.57
CA ALA A 162 16.42 27.90 -11.27
C ALA A 162 15.66 27.51 -9.99
N ASN A 163 15.93 26.34 -9.44
CA ASN A 163 15.26 25.76 -8.27
C ASN A 163 13.72 25.76 -8.39
N LYS A 164 13.22 25.39 -9.55
CA LYS A 164 11.78 25.36 -9.86
C LYS A 164 11.43 24.30 -10.90
N PHE A 165 10.14 24.00 -11.00
CA PHE A 165 9.60 23.16 -12.07
C PHE A 165 9.36 24.00 -13.33
N ILE A 166 9.83 23.51 -14.48
CA ILE A 166 9.67 24.13 -15.79
C ILE A 166 8.88 23.18 -16.68
N LYS A 167 7.82 23.68 -17.30
CA LYS A 167 7.07 22.90 -18.28
C LYS A 167 7.93 22.69 -19.52
N ILE A 168 8.12 21.40 -19.90
CA ILE A 168 8.93 21.02 -21.05
C ILE A 168 8.10 20.45 -22.19
N GLN A 169 6.88 19.99 -21.91
CA GLN A 169 6.05 19.35 -22.92
C GLN A 169 4.56 19.50 -22.60
N ASP A 170 3.78 19.74 -23.63
CA ASP A 170 2.33 19.62 -23.63
C ASP A 170 1.94 18.28 -24.26
N ILE A 171 1.06 17.52 -23.61
CA ILE A 171 0.52 16.31 -24.16
C ILE A 171 -0.73 16.62 -24.96
N GLU A 172 -0.90 16.03 -26.12
CA GLU A 172 -2.05 16.29 -26.99
C GLU A 172 -3.38 16.15 -26.25
N ILE A 173 -4.17 17.22 -26.24
CA ILE A 173 -5.46 17.29 -25.51
C ILE A 173 -6.44 16.20 -25.96
N LEU A 174 -6.38 15.80 -27.21
CA LEU A 174 -7.27 14.78 -27.77
C LEU A 174 -6.95 13.36 -27.26
N LYS A 175 -5.74 13.11 -26.77
CA LYS A 175 -5.30 11.80 -26.29
C LYS A 175 -5.59 11.56 -24.81
N ILE A 176 -5.54 12.62 -24.01
CA ILE A 176 -5.86 12.56 -22.57
C ILE A 176 -7.02 13.51 -22.28
N ARG A 177 -8.22 12.96 -22.08
CA ARG A 177 -9.45 13.72 -21.89
C ARG A 177 -10.00 13.63 -20.47
N LYS A 178 -10.05 12.42 -19.91
CA LYS A 178 -10.50 12.13 -18.54
C LYS A 178 -9.51 11.19 -17.87
N PRO A 179 -8.31 11.67 -17.51
CA PRO A 179 -7.31 10.86 -16.85
C PRO A 179 -7.80 10.46 -15.46
N ASN A 180 -7.55 9.22 -15.07
CA ASN A 180 -7.82 8.72 -13.72
C ASN A 180 -6.57 8.26 -13.02
N ASP A 181 -5.65 7.62 -13.75
CA ASP A 181 -4.45 7.04 -13.18
C ASP A 181 -3.30 7.10 -14.18
N ILE A 182 -2.10 7.18 -13.65
CA ILE A 182 -0.84 7.13 -14.41
C ILE A 182 0.06 6.08 -13.75
N GLU A 183 0.53 5.14 -14.55
CA GLU A 183 1.55 4.18 -14.15
C GLU A 183 2.85 4.44 -14.91
N THR A 184 3.98 4.45 -14.19
CA THR A 184 5.32 4.59 -14.77
C THR A 184 6.08 3.30 -14.62
N PHE A 185 6.79 2.88 -15.65
CA PHE A 185 7.55 1.65 -15.62
C PHE A 185 8.76 1.70 -16.55
N LYS A 186 9.69 0.80 -16.30
CA LYS A 186 10.90 0.62 -17.09
C LYS A 186 10.97 -0.80 -17.61
N ILE A 187 11.07 -0.94 -18.92
CA ILE A 187 11.30 -2.23 -19.57
C ILE A 187 12.65 -2.16 -20.24
N GLU A 188 13.56 -3.07 -19.85
CA GLU A 188 14.98 -3.02 -20.22
C GLU A 188 15.54 -1.65 -19.82
N ASN A 189 16.00 -0.84 -20.76
CA ASN A 189 16.52 0.50 -20.47
C ASN A 189 15.60 1.64 -20.93
N ASN A 190 14.38 1.31 -21.30
CA ASN A 190 13.39 2.28 -21.78
C ASN A 190 12.38 2.64 -20.70
N TRP A 191 12.13 3.94 -20.54
CA TRP A 191 11.09 4.46 -19.66
C TRP A 191 9.79 4.69 -20.40
N TYR A 192 8.71 4.32 -19.72
CA TYR A 192 7.35 4.45 -20.23
C TYR A 192 6.43 5.01 -19.13
N PHE A 193 5.35 5.64 -19.55
CA PHE A 193 4.18 5.79 -18.71
C PHE A 193 2.92 5.52 -19.51
N VAL A 194 1.86 5.15 -18.82
CA VAL A 194 0.55 4.91 -19.38
C VAL A 194 -0.49 5.69 -18.60
N VAL A 195 -1.48 6.24 -19.28
CA VAL A 195 -2.57 7.00 -18.68
C VAL A 195 -3.87 6.28 -18.91
N ALA A 196 -4.54 5.87 -17.82
CA ALA A 196 -5.90 5.33 -17.87
C ALA A 196 -6.88 6.48 -18.12
N ASP A 197 -7.57 6.44 -19.24
CA ASP A 197 -8.54 7.46 -19.65
C ASP A 197 -9.97 6.91 -19.63
N SER A 198 -10.87 7.58 -18.89
CA SER A 198 -12.26 7.16 -18.74
C SER A 198 -13.24 7.85 -19.68
N SER A 199 -12.79 8.65 -20.61
CA SER A 199 -13.68 9.29 -21.60
C SER A 199 -14.26 8.28 -22.57
N LYS A 200 -15.48 8.56 -23.06
CA LYS A 200 -16.13 7.70 -24.06
C LYS A 200 -15.39 7.65 -25.41
N ALA A 201 -14.56 8.63 -25.69
CA ALA A 201 -13.80 8.76 -26.94
C ALA A 201 -12.28 8.80 -26.68
N GLY A 202 -11.85 8.40 -25.48
CA GLY A 202 -10.46 8.35 -25.08
C GLY A 202 -9.79 7.02 -25.37
N PHE A 203 -8.49 7.05 -25.33
CA PHE A 203 -7.64 5.89 -25.46
C PHE A 203 -6.74 5.85 -24.22
N THR A 204 -6.53 4.67 -23.67
CA THR A 204 -5.41 4.44 -22.76
C THR A 204 -4.15 4.33 -23.60
N THR A 205 -3.27 5.32 -23.48
CA THR A 205 -2.10 5.46 -24.34
C THR A 205 -0.83 5.29 -23.52
N ILE A 206 0.11 4.53 -24.06
CA ILE A 206 1.46 4.33 -23.55
C ILE A 206 2.38 5.33 -24.25
N TYR A 207 3.18 6.04 -23.45
CA TYR A 207 4.18 6.99 -23.91
C TYR A 207 5.57 6.45 -23.59
N LYS A 208 6.51 6.68 -24.49
CA LYS A 208 7.92 6.26 -24.36
C LYS A 208 8.83 7.47 -24.30
N TRP A 209 9.80 7.44 -23.40
CA TRP A 209 10.88 8.42 -23.33
C TRP A 209 11.88 8.23 -24.48
N ASN A 210 12.22 9.31 -25.18
CA ASN A 210 13.18 9.28 -26.28
C ASN A 210 14.49 10.04 -25.99
N GLY A 211 14.71 10.47 -24.74
CA GLY A 211 15.84 11.28 -24.31
C GLY A 211 15.53 12.77 -24.15
N ASN A 212 14.49 13.28 -24.82
CA ASN A 212 14.09 14.70 -24.75
C ASN A 212 12.64 14.92 -24.30
N GLY A 213 11.80 13.91 -24.44
CA GLY A 213 10.38 13.98 -24.09
C GLY A 213 9.72 12.62 -24.20
N PHE A 214 8.44 12.56 -23.86
CA PHE A 214 7.60 11.39 -23.97
C PHE A 214 6.69 11.49 -25.19
N TYR A 215 6.69 10.44 -25.99
CA TYR A 215 5.90 10.38 -27.22
C TYR A 215 5.05 9.12 -27.28
N SER A 216 3.89 9.21 -27.89
CA SER A 216 2.96 8.11 -28.05
C SER A 216 3.63 6.90 -28.65
N HIS A 217 3.56 5.77 -27.93
CA HIS A 217 4.17 4.50 -28.33
C HIS A 217 3.11 3.51 -28.78
N GLN A 218 2.04 3.36 -27.98
CA GLN A 218 0.95 2.44 -28.26
C GLN A 218 -0.33 2.94 -27.64
N SER A 219 -1.46 2.80 -28.35
CA SER A 219 -2.79 3.01 -27.81
C SER A 219 -3.44 1.67 -27.51
N LEU A 220 -3.90 1.53 -26.28
CA LEU A 220 -4.64 0.40 -25.77
C LEU A 220 -6.09 0.81 -25.50
N HIS A 221 -6.98 -0.15 -25.37
CA HIS A 221 -8.27 0.02 -24.72
C HIS A 221 -9.05 1.26 -25.18
N ALA A 222 -9.30 1.38 -26.46
CA ALA A 222 -10.18 2.44 -26.97
C ALA A 222 -11.64 2.20 -26.53
N TRP A 223 -12.32 3.26 -26.04
CA TRP A 223 -13.76 3.27 -25.75
C TRP A 223 -14.21 2.51 -24.50
N TYR A 224 -13.30 2.02 -23.64
CA TYR A 224 -13.63 1.18 -22.48
C TYR A 224 -13.78 1.93 -21.14
N ARG A 225 -13.57 3.23 -21.08
CA ARG A 225 -13.65 4.04 -19.85
C ARG A 225 -12.75 3.50 -18.75
N ASP A 226 -11.46 3.44 -19.02
CA ASP A 226 -10.49 2.92 -18.07
C ASP A 226 -10.36 3.81 -16.82
N THR A 227 -10.35 3.16 -15.67
CA THR A 227 -10.31 3.82 -14.36
C THR A 227 -8.96 3.68 -13.67
N ASP A 228 -8.20 2.63 -14.00
CA ASP A 228 -6.94 2.31 -13.34
C ASP A 228 -6.05 1.49 -14.26
N VAL A 229 -4.75 1.61 -14.09
CA VAL A 229 -3.74 0.79 -14.76
C VAL A 229 -2.69 0.35 -13.76
N GLU A 230 -2.31 -0.93 -13.83
CA GLU A 230 -1.28 -1.51 -12.99
C GLU A 230 -0.22 -2.21 -13.83
N TYR A 231 1.04 -1.85 -13.60
CA TYR A 231 2.19 -2.55 -14.16
C TYR A 231 2.70 -3.60 -13.19
N LEU A 232 2.93 -4.82 -13.67
CA LEU A 232 3.51 -5.90 -12.89
C LEU A 232 4.32 -6.85 -13.76
N GLU A 233 5.22 -7.58 -13.12
CA GLU A 233 5.99 -8.61 -13.78
C GLU A 233 5.59 -9.99 -13.25
N ILE A 234 5.17 -10.88 -14.16
CA ILE A 234 4.67 -12.21 -13.84
C ILE A 234 5.57 -13.27 -14.50
N ALA A 235 5.95 -14.30 -13.74
CA ALA A 235 6.57 -15.51 -14.26
C ALA A 235 5.50 -16.61 -14.43
N ARG A 236 5.55 -17.36 -15.50
CA ARG A 236 4.65 -18.52 -15.72
C ARG A 236 4.95 -19.66 -14.77
N THR A 237 6.21 -19.86 -14.46
CA THR A 237 6.69 -20.82 -13.46
C THR A 237 7.73 -20.13 -12.57
N PRO A 238 7.99 -20.63 -11.33
CA PRO A 238 8.98 -20.03 -10.43
C PRO A 238 10.39 -19.89 -11.03
N GLN A 239 10.74 -20.71 -12.00
CA GLN A 239 12.06 -20.69 -12.68
C GLN A 239 12.04 -19.91 -14.00
N ALA A 240 10.86 -19.50 -14.49
CA ALA A 240 10.77 -18.74 -15.73
C ALA A 240 11.14 -17.27 -15.52
N LEU A 241 11.61 -16.65 -16.60
CA LEU A 241 11.83 -15.20 -16.62
C LEU A 241 10.48 -14.47 -16.40
N ARG A 242 10.51 -13.43 -15.62
CA ARG A 242 9.37 -12.55 -15.43
C ARG A 242 9.12 -11.74 -16.71
N THR A 243 7.87 -11.65 -17.09
CA THR A 243 7.43 -10.90 -18.26
C THR A 243 6.60 -9.70 -17.80
N PRO A 244 6.83 -8.50 -18.37
CA PRO A 244 6.01 -7.33 -18.07
C PRO A 244 4.57 -7.51 -18.53
N HIS A 245 3.64 -7.07 -17.68
CA HIS A 245 2.19 -7.08 -17.95
C HIS A 245 1.58 -5.74 -17.53
N LEU A 246 0.48 -5.38 -18.17
CA LEU A 246 -0.40 -4.30 -17.74
C LEU A 246 -1.79 -4.86 -17.47
N ILE A 247 -2.38 -4.45 -16.36
CA ILE A 247 -3.78 -4.72 -16.05
C ILE A 247 -4.55 -3.41 -16.16
N LEU A 248 -5.57 -3.39 -17.00
CA LEU A 248 -6.46 -2.25 -17.18
C LEU A 248 -7.80 -2.54 -16.54
N SER A 249 -8.23 -1.67 -15.62
CA SER A 249 -9.57 -1.70 -15.04
C SER A 249 -10.48 -0.72 -15.75
N SER A 250 -11.72 -1.11 -15.96
CA SER A 250 -12.71 -0.34 -16.69
C SER A 250 -14.08 -0.43 -16.03
N SER A 251 -14.83 0.66 -16.06
CA SER A 251 -16.22 0.68 -15.55
C SER A 251 -17.23 -0.02 -16.48
N SER A 252 -16.83 -0.41 -17.68
CA SER A 252 -17.71 -0.97 -18.70
C SER A 252 -17.50 -2.46 -18.99
N GLN A 253 -16.44 -3.07 -18.43
CA GLN A 253 -16.11 -4.47 -18.67
C GLN A 253 -15.21 -5.05 -17.57
N ARG A 254 -14.89 -6.34 -17.69
CA ARG A 254 -13.92 -7.00 -16.81
C ARG A 254 -12.54 -6.40 -16.98
N PRO A 255 -11.68 -6.44 -15.93
CA PRO A 255 -10.28 -6.08 -16.07
C PRO A 255 -9.59 -6.94 -17.12
N VAL A 256 -8.71 -6.34 -17.90
CA VAL A 256 -7.95 -6.99 -18.97
C VAL A 256 -6.48 -6.98 -18.66
N ILE A 257 -5.80 -8.06 -19.01
CA ILE A 257 -4.35 -8.22 -18.88
C ILE A 257 -3.73 -8.22 -20.26
N TYR A 258 -2.73 -7.36 -20.45
CA TYR A 258 -1.86 -7.36 -21.62
C TYR A 258 -0.48 -7.87 -21.23
N GLN A 259 0.16 -8.59 -22.13
CA GLN A 259 1.52 -9.09 -21.96
C GLN A 259 2.48 -8.39 -22.93
N TRP A 260 3.65 -8.03 -22.45
CA TRP A 260 4.72 -7.46 -23.27
C TRP A 260 5.27 -8.48 -24.25
N ASN A 261 5.37 -8.10 -25.51
CA ASN A 261 6.06 -8.85 -26.53
C ASN A 261 7.40 -8.18 -26.83
N LYS A 262 8.49 -8.86 -26.50
CA LYS A 262 9.85 -8.34 -26.65
C LYS A 262 10.25 -8.08 -28.13
N ALA A 263 9.75 -8.88 -29.06
CA ALA A 263 10.11 -8.76 -30.48
C ALA A 263 9.47 -7.52 -31.12
N THR A 264 8.22 -7.22 -30.78
CA THR A 264 7.48 -6.06 -31.30
C THR A 264 7.59 -4.84 -30.41
N GLN A 265 8.05 -4.99 -29.16
CA GLN A 265 8.03 -3.96 -28.12
C GLN A 265 6.63 -3.36 -27.87
N LEU A 266 5.62 -4.20 -27.94
CA LEU A 266 4.21 -3.84 -27.72
C LEU A 266 3.58 -4.75 -26.68
N PHE A 267 2.56 -4.24 -25.99
CA PHE A 267 1.66 -5.04 -25.16
C PHE A 267 0.60 -5.70 -26.04
N ILE A 268 0.50 -7.01 -25.96
CA ILE A 268 -0.37 -7.85 -26.79
C ILE A 268 -1.03 -8.94 -25.93
N ASN A 269 -1.78 -9.85 -26.56
CA ASN A 269 -2.40 -11.01 -25.90
C ASN A 269 -3.36 -10.63 -24.76
N GLN A 270 -4.34 -9.82 -25.10
CA GLN A 270 -5.39 -9.43 -24.18
C GLN A 270 -6.16 -10.65 -23.65
N THR A 271 -6.23 -10.77 -22.32
CA THR A 271 -7.06 -11.76 -21.61
C THR A 271 -7.82 -11.10 -20.48
N ASP A 272 -9.01 -11.60 -20.18
CA ASP A 272 -9.83 -11.05 -19.10
C ASP A 272 -9.49 -11.68 -17.75
N ILE A 273 -9.68 -10.93 -16.65
CA ILE A 273 -9.73 -11.49 -15.30
C ILE A 273 -11.15 -12.02 -15.10
N PRO A 274 -11.35 -13.35 -14.92
CA PRO A 274 -12.68 -13.92 -14.82
C PRO A 274 -13.37 -13.60 -13.50
N ASN A 275 -14.70 -13.77 -13.48
CA ASN A 275 -15.54 -13.72 -12.28
C ASN A 275 -15.50 -12.41 -11.49
N MET A 276 -15.15 -11.31 -12.12
CA MET A 276 -15.11 -10.02 -11.47
C MET A 276 -15.47 -8.91 -12.45
N GLU A 277 -16.61 -8.28 -12.21
CA GLU A 277 -17.10 -7.12 -12.99
C GLU A 277 -17.12 -5.87 -12.11
N ASP A 278 -17.24 -4.70 -12.72
CA ASP A 278 -17.27 -3.40 -12.05
C ASP A 278 -16.05 -3.14 -11.16
N VAL A 279 -14.89 -3.61 -11.58
CA VAL A 279 -13.62 -3.38 -10.89
C VAL A 279 -13.14 -1.98 -11.19
N TYR A 280 -12.95 -1.19 -10.14
CA TYR A 280 -12.45 0.18 -10.24
C TYR A 280 -10.93 0.23 -10.36
N ALA A 281 -10.22 -0.58 -9.60
CA ALA A 281 -8.76 -0.63 -9.58
C ALA A 281 -8.23 -2.03 -9.27
N VAL A 282 -7.03 -2.32 -9.76
CA VAL A 282 -6.27 -3.52 -9.46
C VAL A 282 -4.86 -3.12 -9.02
N LYS A 283 -4.42 -3.61 -7.87
CA LYS A 283 -3.05 -3.41 -7.36
C LYS A 283 -2.44 -4.77 -7.01
N HIS A 284 -1.15 -4.95 -7.29
CA HIS A 284 -0.47 -6.21 -7.06
C HIS A 284 0.45 -6.19 -5.83
N PHE A 285 0.74 -7.36 -5.31
CA PHE A 285 1.79 -7.60 -4.32
C PHE A 285 2.37 -8.99 -4.50
N SER A 286 3.53 -9.23 -3.90
CA SER A 286 4.19 -10.53 -3.95
C SER A 286 4.57 -10.99 -2.56
N VAL A 287 4.33 -12.28 -2.27
CA VAL A 287 4.75 -12.92 -1.03
C VAL A 287 5.49 -14.21 -1.39
N LYS A 288 6.75 -14.32 -0.96
CA LYS A 288 7.60 -15.49 -1.22
C LYS A 288 7.67 -15.90 -2.70
N GLY A 289 7.60 -14.92 -3.59
CA GLY A 289 7.66 -15.14 -5.04
C GLY A 289 6.31 -15.38 -5.73
N ASP A 290 5.25 -15.67 -4.98
CA ASP A 290 3.89 -15.74 -5.49
C ASP A 290 3.33 -14.34 -5.74
N VAL A 291 2.62 -14.17 -6.85
CA VAL A 291 2.00 -12.91 -7.25
C VAL A 291 0.51 -12.92 -6.92
N TYR A 292 0.07 -11.84 -6.28
CA TYR A 292 -1.31 -11.61 -5.87
C TYR A 292 -1.80 -10.28 -6.40
N ILE A 293 -3.12 -10.15 -6.56
CA ILE A 293 -3.77 -8.88 -6.87
C ILE A 293 -4.92 -8.60 -5.91
N CYS A 294 -5.07 -7.31 -5.58
CA CYS A 294 -6.21 -6.75 -4.88
C CYS A 294 -7.12 -6.06 -5.87
N LEU A 295 -8.36 -6.51 -6.00
CA LEU A 295 -9.35 -5.93 -6.90
C LEU A 295 -10.36 -5.12 -6.08
N THR A 296 -10.53 -3.86 -6.46
CA THR A 296 -11.42 -2.91 -5.79
C THR A 296 -12.74 -2.79 -6.52
N ARG A 297 -13.86 -2.85 -5.78
CA ARG A 297 -15.21 -2.56 -6.29
C ARG A 297 -15.88 -1.49 -5.44
N PHE A 298 -16.58 -0.57 -6.09
CA PHE A 298 -17.40 0.41 -5.40
C PHE A 298 -18.73 -0.19 -4.93
N ILE A 299 -19.37 -0.98 -5.81
CA ILE A 299 -20.60 -1.71 -5.50
C ILE A 299 -20.26 -3.20 -5.39
N GLY A 300 -20.45 -3.75 -4.20
CA GLY A 300 -20.14 -5.15 -3.89
C GLY A 300 -18.77 -5.32 -3.26
N ASP A 301 -18.41 -6.56 -2.99
CA ASP A 301 -17.19 -6.90 -2.28
C ASP A 301 -15.96 -6.80 -3.17
N SER A 302 -14.89 -6.33 -2.60
CA SER A 302 -13.55 -6.41 -3.17
C SER A 302 -12.98 -7.82 -3.02
N LYS A 303 -11.87 -8.13 -3.67
CA LYS A 303 -11.35 -9.49 -3.77
C LYS A 303 -9.84 -9.51 -3.78
N VAL A 304 -9.26 -10.59 -3.31
CA VAL A 304 -7.84 -10.94 -3.49
C VAL A 304 -7.76 -12.21 -4.35
N MET A 305 -6.90 -12.16 -5.36
CA MET A 305 -6.64 -13.30 -6.24
C MET A 305 -5.15 -13.62 -6.28
N LYS A 306 -4.83 -14.88 -6.57
CA LYS A 306 -3.45 -15.37 -6.72
C LYS A 306 -3.21 -15.81 -8.16
N TRP A 307 -2.03 -15.53 -8.69
CA TRP A 307 -1.59 -16.04 -9.98
C TRP A 307 -1.37 -17.55 -9.91
N GLY A 308 -2.06 -18.30 -10.75
CA GLY A 308 -2.01 -19.78 -10.84
C GLY A 308 -1.16 -20.32 -12.00
N GLY A 309 -0.31 -19.48 -12.63
CA GLY A 309 0.52 -19.88 -13.77
C GLY A 309 -0.08 -19.55 -15.13
N SER A 310 -1.40 -19.55 -15.26
CA SER A 310 -2.12 -19.21 -16.51
C SER A 310 -3.20 -18.16 -16.32
N SER A 311 -3.77 -18.06 -15.13
CA SER A 311 -4.82 -17.10 -14.78
C SER A 311 -4.79 -16.78 -13.29
N PHE A 312 -5.44 -15.69 -12.90
CA PHE A 312 -5.69 -15.37 -11.51
C PHE A 312 -6.86 -16.16 -10.95
N GLN A 313 -6.69 -16.67 -9.73
CA GLN A 313 -7.66 -17.51 -9.02
C GLN A 313 -8.08 -16.83 -7.72
N ASP A 314 -9.36 -16.94 -7.39
CA ASP A 314 -9.93 -16.39 -6.16
C ASP A 314 -9.30 -17.03 -4.93
N ILE A 315 -8.85 -16.20 -3.98
CA ILE A 315 -8.38 -16.69 -2.67
C ILE A 315 -9.14 -16.08 -1.50
N GLN A 316 -9.61 -14.85 -1.63
CA GLN A 316 -10.30 -14.18 -0.54
C GLN A 316 -11.31 -13.16 -1.04
N ARG A 317 -12.50 -13.20 -0.48
CA ARG A 317 -13.51 -12.17 -0.61
C ARG A 317 -13.36 -11.17 0.52
N MET A 318 -13.32 -9.87 0.17
CA MET A 318 -13.14 -8.77 1.10
C MET A 318 -14.45 -7.96 1.17
N PRO A 319 -15.28 -8.15 2.21
CA PRO A 319 -16.47 -7.34 2.36
C PRO A 319 -16.11 -5.86 2.36
N SER A 320 -16.69 -5.12 1.42
CA SER A 320 -16.45 -3.70 1.26
C SER A 320 -17.69 -2.96 0.84
N ARG A 321 -17.75 -1.66 1.15
CA ARG A 321 -18.87 -0.81 0.81
C ARG A 321 -18.37 0.56 0.41
N GLY A 322 -18.61 0.91 -0.86
CA GLY A 322 -18.15 2.17 -1.41
C GLY A 322 -16.62 2.27 -1.42
N SER A 323 -15.94 1.19 -1.82
CA SER A 323 -14.48 1.19 -1.92
C SER A 323 -14.02 1.69 -3.28
N MET A 324 -13.07 2.62 -3.30
CA MET A 324 -12.36 3.09 -4.49
C MET A 324 -10.86 2.80 -4.43
N VAL A 325 -10.38 2.25 -3.33
CA VAL A 325 -8.96 1.93 -3.14
C VAL A 325 -8.80 0.69 -2.27
N PHE A 326 -8.01 -0.25 -2.76
CA PHE A 326 -7.56 -1.42 -2.02
C PHE A 326 -6.06 -1.58 -2.29
N GLN A 327 -5.24 -0.97 -1.44
CA GLN A 327 -3.81 -0.82 -1.65
C GLN A 327 -3.02 -1.80 -0.80
N PRO A 328 -2.34 -2.78 -1.41
CA PRO A 328 -1.31 -3.57 -0.73
C PRO A 328 -0.05 -2.71 -0.55
N LEU A 329 0.59 -2.86 0.59
CA LEU A 329 1.88 -2.23 0.85
C LEU A 329 2.71 -3.05 1.83
N GLN A 330 4.02 -3.02 1.63
CA GLN A 330 4.98 -3.71 2.48
C GLN A 330 5.75 -2.70 3.32
N ILE A 331 5.75 -2.91 4.62
CA ILE A 331 6.52 -2.10 5.58
C ILE A 331 7.39 -3.07 6.38
N ASN A 332 8.71 -2.96 6.25
CA ASN A 332 9.66 -3.91 6.80
C ASN A 332 9.31 -5.35 6.33
N ASN A 333 9.05 -6.25 7.25
CA ASN A 333 8.67 -7.65 6.97
C ASN A 333 7.15 -7.88 6.96
N TYR A 334 6.35 -6.82 7.15
CA TYR A 334 4.90 -6.92 7.19
C TYR A 334 4.29 -6.62 5.84
N GLN A 335 3.42 -7.50 5.36
CA GLN A 335 2.57 -7.24 4.21
C GLN A 335 1.21 -6.79 4.70
N TYR A 336 0.87 -5.54 4.41
CA TYR A 336 -0.43 -4.97 4.69
C TYR A 336 -1.25 -4.83 3.41
N ALA A 337 -2.56 -4.68 3.57
CA ALA A 337 -3.46 -4.16 2.55
C ALA A 337 -4.47 -3.22 3.22
N ILE A 338 -4.72 -2.09 2.59
CA ILE A 338 -5.62 -1.06 3.10
C ILE A 338 -6.81 -0.94 2.17
N LEU A 339 -7.98 -1.24 2.69
CA LEU A 339 -9.26 -1.18 1.98
C LEU A 339 -10.02 0.06 2.44
N GLY A 340 -10.04 1.08 1.60
CA GLY A 340 -10.77 2.31 1.85
C GLY A 340 -12.28 2.14 1.66
N SER A 341 -13.06 2.97 2.33
CA SER A 341 -14.51 3.02 2.19
C SER A 341 -15.02 4.45 2.28
N ASP A 342 -16.00 4.79 1.43
CA ASP A 342 -16.70 6.08 1.49
C ASP A 342 -17.82 6.09 2.54
N TYR A 343 -18.24 4.93 3.02
CA TYR A 343 -19.42 4.77 3.90
C TYR A 343 -19.11 4.18 5.28
N SER A 344 -17.88 3.72 5.51
CA SER A 344 -17.43 3.12 6.77
C SER A 344 -15.97 3.42 7.02
N PHE A 345 -15.43 2.92 8.14
CA PHE A 345 -14.01 3.03 8.42
C PHE A 345 -13.16 2.29 7.38
N THR A 346 -12.00 2.86 7.08
CA THR A 346 -10.96 2.19 6.31
C THR A 346 -10.39 1.03 7.11
N GLN A 347 -10.34 -0.15 6.50
CA GLN A 347 -9.81 -1.36 7.13
C GLN A 347 -8.35 -1.57 6.73
N VAL A 348 -7.49 -1.72 7.71
CA VAL A 348 -6.12 -2.20 7.52
C VAL A 348 -6.10 -3.69 7.80
N TYR A 349 -5.55 -4.46 6.87
CA TYR A 349 -5.34 -5.89 7.00
C TYR A 349 -3.87 -6.21 7.06
N ASN A 350 -3.52 -7.27 7.77
CA ASN A 350 -2.19 -7.86 7.80
C ASN A 350 -2.23 -9.25 7.15
N TRP A 351 -1.19 -9.59 6.40
CA TRP A 351 -1.09 -10.90 5.77
C TRP A 351 -0.73 -11.98 6.79
N ASP A 352 -1.58 -12.99 6.90
CA ASP A 352 -1.31 -14.20 7.67
C ASP A 352 -0.65 -15.23 6.74
N ALA A 353 0.63 -15.50 6.96
CA ALA A 353 1.42 -16.36 6.09
C ALA A 353 1.01 -17.86 6.18
N GLU A 354 0.43 -18.28 7.30
CA GLU A 354 -0.04 -19.66 7.49
C GLU A 354 -1.34 -19.91 6.74
N LYS A 355 -2.26 -18.97 6.83
CA LYS A 355 -3.55 -19.03 6.14
C LYS A 355 -3.48 -18.57 4.68
N ALA A 356 -2.39 -17.90 4.29
CA ALA A 356 -2.24 -17.22 3.01
C ALA A 356 -3.44 -16.29 2.69
N LYS A 357 -3.82 -15.48 3.68
CA LYS A 357 -4.95 -14.55 3.62
C LYS A 357 -4.69 -13.30 4.45
N PHE A 358 -5.41 -12.24 4.11
CA PHE A 358 -5.46 -11.03 4.94
C PHE A 358 -6.38 -11.23 6.14
N VAL A 359 -5.93 -10.78 7.31
CA VAL A 359 -6.71 -10.72 8.55
C VAL A 359 -6.86 -9.27 8.99
N LYS A 360 -7.98 -8.94 9.59
CA LYS A 360 -8.23 -7.58 10.12
C LYS A 360 -7.15 -7.21 11.13
N PHE A 361 -6.65 -6.00 11.00
CA PHE A 361 -5.56 -5.49 11.85
C PHE A 361 -5.96 -4.21 12.59
N GLN A 362 -6.38 -3.17 11.86
CA GLN A 362 -6.70 -1.86 12.41
C GLN A 362 -7.75 -1.15 11.58
N GLU A 363 -8.47 -0.22 12.19
CA GLU A 363 -9.38 0.69 11.50
C GLU A 363 -8.83 2.11 11.50
N LEU A 364 -8.96 2.80 10.36
CA LEU A 364 -8.60 4.20 10.21
C LEU A 364 -9.83 5.01 9.80
N ASN A 365 -9.95 6.21 10.37
CA ASN A 365 -11.03 7.13 10.00
C ASN A 365 -10.53 8.10 8.91
N VAL A 366 -10.78 7.75 7.65
CA VAL A 366 -10.44 8.56 6.48
C VAL A 366 -11.70 8.83 5.67
N GLN A 367 -12.00 10.11 5.43
CA GLN A 367 -13.18 10.50 4.65
C GLN A 367 -12.92 10.38 3.15
N ALA A 368 -13.73 9.60 2.44
CA ALA A 368 -13.60 9.39 1.00
C ALA A 368 -12.14 9.10 0.57
N PRO A 369 -11.53 8.01 1.04
CA PRO A 369 -10.13 7.69 0.73
C PRO A 369 -9.96 7.35 -0.75
N ARG A 370 -8.86 7.82 -1.36
CA ARG A 370 -8.57 7.62 -2.78
C ARG A 370 -7.20 7.01 -3.05
N SER A 371 -6.25 7.21 -2.14
CA SER A 371 -4.88 6.71 -2.28
C SER A 371 -4.25 6.48 -0.92
N PHE A 372 -3.49 5.40 -0.79
CA PHE A 372 -2.64 5.12 0.36
C PHE A 372 -1.22 4.87 -0.14
N THR A 373 -0.25 5.58 0.43
CA THR A 373 1.13 5.52 -0.05
C THR A 373 2.09 5.48 1.14
N HIS A 374 3.08 4.61 1.05
CA HIS A 374 4.11 4.44 2.06
C HIS A 374 5.38 5.20 1.67
N VAL A 375 5.99 5.86 2.65
CA VAL A 375 7.33 6.44 2.53
C VAL A 375 8.18 6.06 3.74
N SER A 376 9.44 5.72 3.50
CA SER A 376 10.40 5.42 4.57
C SER A 376 11.48 6.50 4.60
N ILE A 377 11.64 7.14 5.75
CA ILE A 377 12.64 8.19 5.98
C ILE A 377 13.44 7.85 7.23
N ASN A 378 14.75 7.62 7.07
CA ASN A 378 15.65 7.29 8.17
C ASN A 378 15.12 6.14 9.04
N LYS A 379 14.68 5.05 8.43
CA LYS A 379 14.06 3.86 9.07
C LYS A 379 12.73 4.15 9.79
N ARG A 380 12.15 5.32 9.61
CA ARG A 380 10.78 5.64 10.03
C ARG A 380 9.84 5.44 8.87
N ASN A 381 8.73 4.78 9.11
CA ASN A 381 7.77 4.45 8.08
C ASN A 381 6.50 5.26 8.28
N PHE A 382 6.05 5.92 7.23
CA PHE A 382 4.85 6.74 7.21
C PHE A 382 3.87 6.25 6.17
N LEU A 383 2.60 6.32 6.50
CA LEU A 383 1.49 6.06 5.61
C LEU A 383 0.75 7.38 5.35
N PHE A 384 0.68 7.77 4.09
CA PHE A 384 -0.16 8.88 3.63
C PHE A 384 -1.51 8.34 3.20
N ALA A 385 -2.56 8.95 3.71
CA ALA A 385 -3.94 8.65 3.34
C ALA A 385 -4.56 9.87 2.66
N SER A 386 -4.84 9.76 1.36
CA SER A 386 -5.53 10.81 0.64
C SER A 386 -7.02 10.84 1.00
N SER A 387 -7.58 12.03 1.06
CA SER A 387 -9.00 12.22 1.34
C SER A 387 -9.60 13.19 0.32
N PHE A 388 -10.67 12.77 -0.33
CA PHE A 388 -11.40 13.60 -1.29
C PHE A 388 -12.32 14.63 -0.61
N LYS A 389 -12.80 14.34 0.60
CA LYS A 389 -13.75 15.17 1.34
C LYS A 389 -13.19 15.81 2.60
N GLY A 390 -12.07 15.33 3.11
CA GLY A 390 -11.49 15.79 4.36
C GLY A 390 -9.99 16.08 4.24
N ASN A 391 -9.31 16.17 5.37
CA ASN A 391 -7.88 16.40 5.43
C ASN A 391 -7.09 15.18 4.97
N THR A 392 -5.98 15.42 4.30
CA THR A 392 -4.96 14.41 4.02
C THR A 392 -4.28 14.04 5.34
N GLN A 393 -4.19 12.76 5.65
CA GLN A 393 -3.68 12.28 6.93
C GLN A 393 -2.36 11.55 6.77
N ILE A 394 -1.48 11.69 7.76
CA ILE A 394 -0.21 10.98 7.83
C ILE A 394 -0.18 10.17 9.10
N TYR A 395 0.05 8.86 8.95
CA TYR A 395 0.22 7.92 10.04
C TYR A 395 1.66 7.47 10.12
N LYS A 396 2.16 7.26 11.33
CA LYS A 396 3.46 6.66 11.58
C LYS A 396 3.26 5.18 11.92
N HIS A 397 3.97 4.30 11.26
CA HIS A 397 4.03 2.89 11.62
C HIS A 397 4.95 2.76 12.83
N VAL A 398 4.39 2.36 13.96
CA VAL A 398 5.11 2.24 15.24
C VAL A 398 5.10 0.80 15.73
N ILE A 399 6.14 0.46 16.48
CA ILE A 399 6.26 -0.81 17.19
C ILE A 399 6.01 -0.52 18.66
N VAL A 400 5.04 -1.21 19.23
CA VAL A 400 4.62 -1.03 20.63
C VAL A 400 4.92 -2.31 21.38
N ASP A 401 5.68 -2.20 22.47
CA ASP A 401 5.90 -3.31 23.40
C ASP A 401 4.85 -3.22 24.52
N LEU A 402 3.93 -4.17 24.55
CA LEU A 402 2.86 -4.25 25.55
C LEU A 402 3.33 -4.91 26.86
N SER A 403 4.57 -5.35 26.94
CA SER A 403 5.13 -5.95 28.15
C SER A 403 5.73 -4.94 29.14
N ALA A 404 5.75 -3.65 28.78
CA ALA A 404 6.29 -2.56 29.60
C ALA A 404 5.29 -2.05 30.64
#